data_0c4fe608e95a74b54f1f9a0b32ba36cd
#
_entry.id   0c4fe608e95a74b54f1f9a0b32ba36cd
#
_cell.length_a   1.000
_cell.length_b   1.000
_cell.length_c   1.000
_cell.angle_alpha   90.00
_cell.angle_beta   90.00
_cell.angle_gamma   90.00
#
_symmetry.space_group_name_H-M   'P 1'
#
loop_
_entity.id
_entity.type
_entity.pdbx_description
1 polymer ?
#
loop_
_entity_poly.entity_id
_entity_poly.type
_entity_poly.pdbx_seq_one_letter_code
_entity_poly.pdbx_strand_id
1 'polypeptide(L)'
;QADNNTKENKKNTKLTIMTTLFPYYDFARAVIGDVKDIDLELLVSPGQDDHSFEPTPKDVVAINKADLFIYNGGSIENWVEEVLKSLDNKNQTAMRMMDYIDDHKLLTEEESEGVFAVNEHDHDEHSHSEEEHNHSEDNEANHDEDEHSEDEHSEEYDEHIWTSPVQAALLVQAISDEICKLVPEHKAEFQNNTKAYIKKIEKIDKEFREVVAGAKHKEIIF
;
A
#
# COMPACT_ATOMS: atom_id res chain seq x y z
N GLN A 1 -49.41 -31.83 12.67
CA GLN A 1 -48.56 -31.12 11.73
C GLN A 1 -48.13 -29.84 12.44
N ALA A 2 -46.89 -29.83 12.91
CA ALA A 2 -46.28 -28.65 13.53
C ALA A 2 -45.21 -28.17 12.55
N ASP A 3 -45.49 -27.03 11.91
CA ASP A 3 -44.54 -26.30 11.11
C ASP A 3 -43.49 -25.65 12.02
N ASN A 4 -42.33 -26.28 12.07
CA ASN A 4 -41.14 -25.74 12.73
C ASN A 4 -40.51 -24.70 11.79
N ASN A 5 -40.98 -23.47 11.85
CA ASN A 5 -40.37 -22.31 11.20
C ASN A 5 -39.19 -21.85 12.07
N THR A 6 -38.05 -22.52 11.92
CA THR A 6 -36.79 -22.10 12.51
C THR A 6 -36.31 -20.86 11.72
N LYS A 7 -36.77 -19.66 12.13
CA LYS A 7 -36.10 -18.43 11.77
C LYS A 7 -34.72 -18.51 12.41
N GLU A 8 -33.71 -18.81 11.60
CA GLU A 8 -32.33 -18.55 11.96
C GLU A 8 -32.21 -17.08 12.30
N ASN A 9 -32.02 -16.84 13.57
CA ASN A 9 -31.65 -15.54 14.11
C ASN A 9 -30.23 -15.26 13.56
N LYS A 10 -30.12 -14.65 12.36
CA LYS A 10 -28.87 -14.05 11.90
C LYS A 10 -28.48 -13.05 12.97
N LYS A 11 -27.55 -13.48 13.84
CA LYS A 11 -26.86 -12.58 14.75
C LYS A 11 -26.25 -11.52 13.86
N ASN A 12 -26.72 -10.29 13.98
CA ASN A 12 -26.14 -9.13 13.27
C ASN A 12 -24.74 -8.96 13.85
N THR A 13 -23.77 -9.72 13.30
CA THR A 13 -22.37 -9.61 13.68
C THR A 13 -21.84 -8.39 12.93
N LYS A 14 -21.56 -7.35 13.69
CA LYS A 14 -20.95 -6.13 13.19
C LYS A 14 -19.58 -6.47 12.64
N LEU A 15 -19.30 -6.10 11.38
CA LEU A 15 -17.98 -6.25 10.79
C LEU A 15 -17.00 -5.32 11.51
N THR A 16 -15.86 -5.83 11.92
CA THR A 16 -14.79 -5.03 12.53
C THR A 16 -13.65 -4.87 11.54
N ILE A 17 -13.35 -3.61 11.22
CA ILE A 17 -12.21 -3.21 10.38
C ILE A 17 -11.21 -2.49 11.25
N MET A 18 -9.95 -2.92 11.24
CA MET A 18 -8.86 -2.24 11.90
C MET A 18 -7.84 -1.78 10.88
N THR A 19 -7.39 -0.55 11.01
CA THR A 19 -6.33 0.03 10.20
C THR A 19 -5.15 0.44 11.07
N THR A 20 -3.94 0.31 10.57
CA THR A 20 -2.76 0.75 11.31
C THR A 20 -2.61 2.26 11.27
N LEU A 21 -2.66 2.86 10.07
CA LEU A 21 -2.36 4.26 9.83
C LEU A 21 -3.63 5.08 9.52
N PHE A 22 -3.58 6.36 9.90
CA PHE A 22 -4.70 7.28 9.68
C PHE A 22 -5.15 7.41 8.21
N PRO A 23 -4.29 7.44 7.19
CA PRO A 23 -4.74 7.51 5.80
C PRO A 23 -5.71 6.38 5.44
N TYR A 24 -5.41 5.14 5.83
CA TYR A 24 -6.26 3.99 5.55
C TYR A 24 -7.56 4.01 6.35
N TYR A 25 -7.49 4.53 7.58
CA TYR A 25 -8.70 4.80 8.37
C TYR A 25 -9.62 5.79 7.65
N ASP A 26 -9.09 6.90 7.15
CA ASP A 26 -9.88 7.91 6.44
C ASP A 26 -10.45 7.37 5.12
N PHE A 27 -9.66 6.58 4.38
CA PHE A 27 -10.12 5.91 3.16
C PHE A 27 -11.26 4.94 3.44
N ALA A 28 -11.09 4.05 4.41
CA ALA A 28 -12.13 3.11 4.82
C ALA A 28 -13.38 3.83 5.32
N ARG A 29 -13.23 4.88 6.14
CA ARG A 29 -14.33 5.72 6.63
C ARG A 29 -15.10 6.36 5.47
N ALA A 30 -14.38 6.86 4.46
CA ALA A 30 -14.99 7.48 3.30
C ALA A 30 -15.79 6.47 2.45
N VAL A 31 -15.30 5.22 2.35
CA VAL A 31 -16.00 4.12 1.65
C VAL A 31 -17.25 3.70 2.44
N ILE A 32 -17.13 3.49 3.75
CA ILE A 32 -18.22 3.02 4.63
C ILE A 32 -19.38 4.03 4.68
N GLY A 33 -19.06 5.32 4.75
CA GLY A 33 -20.07 6.37 4.84
C GLY A 33 -20.94 6.24 6.10
N ASP A 34 -22.25 6.18 5.93
CA ASP A 34 -23.24 6.15 7.01
C ASP A 34 -23.67 4.74 7.45
N VAL A 35 -23.08 3.68 6.88
CA VAL A 35 -23.43 2.29 7.22
C VAL A 35 -23.08 1.98 8.68
N LYS A 36 -24.07 1.48 9.44
CA LYS A 36 -23.97 1.34 10.91
C LYS A 36 -23.40 0.01 11.40
N ASP A 37 -23.42 -1.02 10.54
CA ASP A 37 -23.07 -2.39 10.93
C ASP A 37 -21.56 -2.68 10.73
N ILE A 38 -20.75 -1.64 10.62
CA ILE A 38 -19.29 -1.70 10.50
C ILE A 38 -18.66 -0.92 11.64
N ASP A 39 -17.71 -1.55 12.31
CA ASP A 39 -16.86 -0.93 13.34
C ASP A 39 -15.48 -0.67 12.74
N LEU A 40 -15.09 0.59 12.68
CA LEU A 40 -13.81 1.00 12.13
C LEU A 40 -12.91 1.53 13.23
N GLU A 41 -11.76 0.90 13.40
CA GLU A 41 -10.79 1.22 14.45
C GLU A 41 -9.45 1.65 13.84
N LEU A 42 -8.78 2.59 14.48
CA LEU A 42 -7.44 3.05 14.16
C LEU A 42 -6.47 2.61 15.26
N LEU A 43 -5.40 1.90 14.87
CA LEU A 43 -4.43 1.34 15.80
C LEU A 43 -3.45 2.41 16.31
N VAL A 44 -2.76 3.09 15.37
CA VAL A 44 -1.81 4.15 15.70
C VAL A 44 -2.58 5.43 15.96
N SER A 45 -2.56 5.90 17.21
CA SER A 45 -3.32 7.09 17.60
C SER A 45 -2.81 8.37 16.91
N PRO A 46 -3.69 9.33 16.58
CA PRO A 46 -3.25 10.59 15.99
C PRO A 46 -2.17 11.29 16.84
N GLY A 47 -1.07 11.67 16.19
CA GLY A 47 0.07 12.31 16.85
C GLY A 47 1.09 11.34 17.45
N GLN A 48 0.88 10.06 17.36
CA GLN A 48 1.89 9.04 17.64
C GLN A 48 2.74 8.85 16.38
N ASP A 49 4.05 8.73 16.57
CA ASP A 49 4.99 8.44 15.50
C ASP A 49 4.84 6.97 15.04
N ASP A 50 4.57 6.79 13.77
CA ASP A 50 4.37 5.48 13.14
C ASP A 50 5.67 4.69 12.96
N HIS A 51 6.80 5.38 12.72
CA HIS A 51 8.12 4.75 12.58
C HIS A 51 8.64 4.11 13.86
N SER A 52 8.18 4.57 15.01
CA SER A 52 8.58 4.02 16.33
C SER A 52 7.45 3.23 17.02
N PHE A 53 6.36 2.95 16.32
CA PHE A 53 5.22 2.25 16.89
C PHE A 53 5.53 0.76 17.11
N GLU A 54 5.29 0.30 18.32
CA GLU A 54 5.32 -1.13 18.68
C GLU A 54 3.96 -1.53 19.29
N PRO A 55 3.33 -2.61 18.81
CA PRO A 55 2.04 -3.03 19.33
C PRO A 55 2.14 -3.59 20.73
N THR A 56 1.25 -3.17 21.58
CA THR A 56 1.08 -3.77 22.92
C THR A 56 0.32 -5.10 22.83
N PRO A 57 0.36 -5.97 23.87
CA PRO A 57 -0.46 -7.19 23.89
C PRO A 57 -1.96 -6.91 23.74
N LYS A 58 -2.44 -5.74 24.15
CA LYS A 58 -3.83 -5.32 23.94
C LYS A 58 -4.12 -5.06 22.47
N ASP A 59 -3.18 -4.46 21.76
CA ASP A 59 -3.31 -4.17 20.33
C ASP A 59 -3.33 -5.48 19.53
N VAL A 60 -2.46 -6.44 19.86
CA VAL A 60 -2.47 -7.78 19.24
C VAL A 60 -3.82 -8.47 19.43
N VAL A 61 -4.43 -8.38 20.62
CA VAL A 61 -5.78 -8.92 20.87
C VAL A 61 -6.84 -8.20 20.03
N ALA A 62 -6.70 -6.90 19.85
CA ALA A 62 -7.64 -6.12 19.03
C ALA A 62 -7.48 -6.49 17.53
N ILE A 63 -6.24 -6.58 17.03
CA ILE A 63 -5.95 -7.04 15.66
C ILE A 63 -6.55 -8.45 15.44
N ASN A 64 -6.38 -9.38 16.38
CA ASN A 64 -6.90 -10.75 16.25
C ASN A 64 -8.44 -10.80 16.18
N LYS A 65 -9.15 -9.78 16.62
CA LYS A 65 -10.61 -9.71 16.59
C LYS A 65 -11.16 -9.07 15.31
N ALA A 66 -10.32 -8.36 14.57
CA ALA A 66 -10.74 -7.73 13.34
C ALA A 66 -11.08 -8.76 12.26
N ASP A 67 -12.13 -8.52 11.49
CA ASP A 67 -12.48 -9.29 10.30
C ASP A 67 -11.63 -8.86 9.11
N LEU A 68 -11.31 -7.55 9.04
CA LEU A 68 -10.43 -6.95 8.05
C LEU A 68 -9.35 -6.13 8.76
N PHE A 69 -8.09 -6.44 8.50
CA PHE A 69 -6.94 -5.71 8.99
C PHE A 69 -6.19 -5.07 7.82
N ILE A 70 -6.07 -3.74 7.82
CA ILE A 70 -5.46 -2.95 6.76
C ILE A 70 -4.19 -2.30 7.29
N TYR A 71 -3.06 -2.58 6.65
CA TYR A 71 -1.76 -2.06 7.05
C TYR A 71 -0.93 -1.66 5.82
N ASN A 72 0.03 -0.76 6.00
CA ASN A 72 0.87 -0.29 4.90
C ASN A 72 1.79 -1.39 4.37
N GLY A 73 2.54 -1.99 5.24
CA GLY A 73 3.69 -2.83 4.95
C GLY A 73 4.98 -2.02 4.93
N GLY A 74 6.07 -2.64 4.51
CA GLY A 74 7.38 -2.02 4.49
C GLY A 74 8.08 -2.02 5.85
N SER A 75 9.14 -1.22 5.97
CA SER A 75 10.01 -1.18 7.16
C SER A 75 9.33 -0.50 8.35
N ILE A 76 8.46 0.48 8.10
CA ILE A 76 7.71 1.18 9.17
C ILE A 76 6.75 0.26 9.93
N GLU A 77 6.36 -0.86 9.34
CA GLU A 77 5.43 -1.82 9.93
C GLU A 77 5.99 -3.25 9.96
N ASN A 78 7.31 -3.41 10.07
CA ASN A 78 8.00 -4.72 10.08
C ASN A 78 7.46 -5.68 11.17
N TRP A 79 6.90 -5.15 12.25
CA TRP A 79 6.28 -5.89 13.34
C TRP A 79 5.00 -6.65 12.91
N VAL A 80 4.33 -6.20 11.85
CA VAL A 80 3.02 -6.75 11.44
C VAL A 80 3.10 -8.22 11.07
N GLU A 81 4.12 -8.62 10.33
CA GLU A 81 4.27 -10.01 9.91
C GLU A 81 4.39 -10.99 11.08
N GLU A 82 5.11 -10.61 12.13
CA GLU A 82 5.24 -11.44 13.34
C GLU A 82 3.93 -11.53 14.09
N VAL A 83 3.20 -10.41 14.19
CA VAL A 83 1.88 -10.39 14.79
C VAL A 83 0.93 -11.30 14.00
N LEU A 84 0.83 -11.16 12.68
CA LEU A 84 -0.06 -11.98 11.85
C LEU A 84 0.23 -13.48 11.97
N LYS A 85 1.52 -13.88 12.07
CA LYS A 85 1.90 -15.29 12.31
C LYS A 85 1.41 -15.82 13.65
N SER A 86 1.28 -14.96 14.66
CA SER A 86 0.85 -15.30 16.02
C SER A 86 -0.66 -15.36 16.21
N LEU A 87 -1.46 -14.86 15.24
CA LEU A 87 -2.92 -14.77 15.38
C LEU A 87 -3.62 -16.13 15.22
N ASP A 88 -4.66 -16.33 16.03
CA ASP A 88 -5.53 -17.51 15.95
C ASP A 88 -6.68 -17.33 14.96
N ASN A 89 -7.07 -16.10 14.63
CA ASN A 89 -8.15 -15.79 13.70
C ASN A 89 -7.77 -16.10 12.25
N LYS A 90 -8.12 -17.29 11.80
CA LYS A 90 -7.85 -17.76 10.42
C LYS A 90 -8.86 -17.23 9.39
N ASN A 91 -9.91 -16.53 9.82
CA ASN A 91 -10.92 -15.93 8.94
C ASN A 91 -10.66 -14.44 8.67
N GLN A 92 -9.66 -13.87 9.31
CA GLN A 92 -9.27 -12.49 9.09
C GLN A 92 -8.72 -12.30 7.68
N THR A 93 -9.17 -11.25 6.99
CA THR A 93 -8.51 -10.75 5.79
C THR A 93 -7.47 -9.71 6.21
N ALA A 94 -6.22 -9.92 5.83
CA ALA A 94 -5.14 -8.93 6.00
C ALA A 94 -4.80 -8.30 4.65
N MET A 95 -4.86 -6.97 4.56
CA MET A 95 -4.54 -6.21 3.36
C MET A 95 -3.24 -5.42 3.59
N ARG A 96 -2.18 -5.81 2.91
CA ARG A 96 -0.93 -5.05 2.81
C ARG A 96 -1.09 -4.05 1.67
N MET A 97 -1.12 -2.76 1.98
CA MET A 97 -1.50 -1.75 0.99
C MET A 97 -0.43 -1.55 -0.10
N MET A 98 0.85 -1.75 0.21
CA MET A 98 1.92 -1.72 -0.80
C MET A 98 1.71 -2.75 -1.92
N ASP A 99 1.05 -3.88 -1.67
CA ASP A 99 0.79 -4.91 -2.68
C ASP A 99 -0.21 -4.45 -3.78
N TYR A 100 -0.89 -3.33 -3.57
CA TYR A 100 -1.85 -2.75 -4.52
C TYR A 100 -1.25 -1.66 -5.41
N ILE A 101 0.02 -1.34 -5.20
CA ILE A 101 0.78 -0.43 -6.04
C ILE A 101 1.74 -1.26 -6.89
N ASP A 102 1.78 -0.96 -8.18
CA ASP A 102 2.72 -1.57 -9.12
C ASP A 102 4.16 -1.13 -8.74
N ASP A 103 5.08 -2.06 -8.57
CA ASP A 103 6.47 -1.81 -8.17
C ASP A 103 7.15 -0.75 -9.05
N HIS A 104 6.83 -0.71 -10.35
CA HIS A 104 7.33 0.32 -11.27
C HIS A 104 6.76 1.73 -11.02
N LYS A 105 5.85 1.89 -10.06
CA LYS A 105 5.26 3.17 -9.64
C LYS A 105 5.63 3.55 -8.22
N LEU A 106 6.35 2.69 -7.53
CA LEU A 106 6.97 3.03 -6.26
C LEU A 106 8.20 3.90 -6.55
N LEU A 107 8.37 4.96 -5.79
CA LEU A 107 9.60 5.74 -5.82
C LEU A 107 10.62 5.07 -4.92
N THR A 108 11.88 5.06 -5.32
CA THR A 108 12.97 4.69 -4.42
C THR A 108 13.16 5.79 -3.37
N GLU A 109 13.75 5.47 -2.22
CA GLU A 109 14.03 6.48 -1.20
C GLU A 109 14.92 7.61 -1.74
N GLU A 110 15.91 7.30 -2.57
CA GLU A 110 16.77 8.28 -3.22
C GLU A 110 15.99 9.25 -4.12
N GLU A 111 14.95 8.76 -4.82
CA GLU A 111 14.08 9.59 -5.65
C GLU A 111 13.15 10.46 -4.79
N SER A 112 12.68 9.98 -3.65
CA SER A 112 11.80 10.70 -2.74
C SER A 112 12.54 11.79 -1.95
N GLU A 113 13.80 11.58 -1.60
CA GLU A 113 14.67 12.56 -0.91
C GLU A 113 15.10 13.74 -1.80
N GLY A 114 14.66 13.75 -3.06
CA GLY A 114 14.76 14.94 -3.91
C GLY A 114 16.13 15.19 -4.51
N VAL A 115 16.97 14.17 -4.66
CA VAL A 115 18.18 14.24 -5.50
C VAL A 115 17.76 14.15 -6.97
N PHE A 116 17.02 15.14 -7.45
CA PHE A 116 16.80 15.28 -8.89
C PHE A 116 18.08 15.80 -9.55
N ALA A 117 18.97 14.88 -9.91
CA ALA A 117 19.90 15.15 -10.99
C ALA A 117 19.05 15.29 -12.26
N VAL A 118 18.91 16.52 -12.73
CA VAL A 118 18.31 16.80 -14.05
C VAL A 118 19.27 16.25 -15.09
N ASN A 119 19.16 14.96 -15.37
CA ASN A 119 19.80 14.37 -16.53
C ASN A 119 18.91 14.67 -17.73
N GLU A 120 19.17 15.79 -18.38
CA GLU A 120 18.79 16.00 -19.78
C GLU A 120 19.57 14.96 -20.60
N HIS A 121 19.03 13.75 -20.72
CA HIS A 121 19.51 12.79 -21.71
C HIS A 121 18.93 13.15 -23.07
N ASP A 122 19.69 13.97 -23.77
CA ASP A 122 19.61 14.13 -25.23
C ASP A 122 19.99 12.75 -25.83
N HIS A 123 19.01 12.05 -26.41
CA HIS A 123 19.25 10.81 -27.12
C HIS A 123 19.82 11.12 -28.48
N ASP A 124 21.14 11.28 -28.57
CA ASP A 124 21.85 11.20 -29.82
C ASP A 124 21.98 9.72 -30.24
N GLU A 125 21.39 9.41 -31.40
CA GLU A 125 21.49 8.14 -32.08
C GLU A 125 22.97 7.81 -32.40
N HIS A 126 23.58 6.90 -31.63
CA HIS A 126 24.85 6.31 -32.05
C HIS A 126 24.64 4.99 -32.76
N SER A 127 24.84 5.07 -34.08
CA SER A 127 24.99 3.95 -34.97
C SER A 127 26.27 3.13 -34.61
N HIS A 128 26.12 1.86 -34.25
CA HIS A 128 27.20 0.95 -34.05
C HIS A 128 27.60 0.32 -35.38
N SER A 129 28.83 0.62 -35.82
CA SER A 129 29.53 -0.14 -36.84
C SER A 129 30.21 -1.37 -36.23
N GLU A 130 29.96 -2.52 -36.85
CA GLU A 130 30.59 -3.80 -36.50
C GLU A 130 32.07 -3.76 -36.83
N GLU A 131 32.94 -4.09 -35.89
CA GLU A 131 34.30 -4.56 -36.18
C GLU A 131 34.54 -5.88 -35.43
N GLU A 132 34.79 -6.90 -36.25
CA GLU A 132 35.19 -8.24 -35.83
C GLU A 132 36.62 -8.20 -35.26
N HIS A 133 36.81 -8.72 -34.03
CA HIS A 133 38.12 -9.16 -33.58
C HIS A 133 38.10 -10.61 -33.12
N ASN A 134 38.75 -11.42 -33.96
CA ASN A 134 39.09 -12.79 -33.72
C ASN A 134 40.39 -12.85 -32.89
N HIS A 135 40.37 -13.53 -31.72
CA HIS A 135 41.59 -14.07 -31.09
C HIS A 135 41.35 -15.39 -30.40
N SER A 136 42.19 -16.31 -30.82
CA SER A 136 42.34 -17.70 -30.44
C SER A 136 42.97 -17.91 -29.06
N GLU A 137 42.46 -18.96 -28.41
CA GLU A 137 43.08 -20.07 -27.64
C GLU A 137 44.26 -19.82 -26.67
N ASP A 138 44.04 -20.44 -25.52
CA ASP A 138 44.90 -21.13 -24.54
C ASP A 138 45.21 -20.41 -23.23
N ASN A 139 44.63 -20.87 -22.12
CA ASN A 139 45.32 -21.67 -21.09
C ASN A 139 44.46 -21.95 -19.84
N GLU A 140 44.75 -23.12 -19.29
CA GLU A 140 44.13 -23.83 -18.19
C GLU A 140 44.19 -23.14 -16.80
N ALA A 141 43.16 -23.50 -16.01
CA ALA A 141 43.15 -23.77 -14.57
C ALA A 141 43.53 -22.65 -13.61
N ASN A 142 42.50 -22.17 -12.90
CA ASN A 142 42.37 -22.36 -11.44
C ASN A 142 40.94 -22.04 -11.00
N HIS A 143 40.37 -23.03 -10.36
CA HIS A 143 39.07 -22.95 -9.71
C HIS A 143 39.30 -22.35 -8.32
N ASP A 144 39.06 -21.07 -8.16
CA ASP A 144 38.75 -20.46 -6.85
C ASP A 144 37.28 -20.18 -6.85
N GLU A 145 36.60 -20.89 -5.96
CA GLU A 145 35.17 -20.65 -5.62
C GLU A 145 35.09 -19.32 -4.88
N ASP A 146 35.01 -18.23 -5.62
CA ASP A 146 34.49 -16.97 -5.04
C ASP A 146 32.98 -17.14 -4.86
N GLU A 147 32.60 -17.37 -3.60
CA GLU A 147 31.23 -17.16 -3.15
C GLU A 147 30.86 -15.69 -3.45
N HIS A 148 30.24 -15.48 -4.62
CA HIS A 148 29.50 -14.26 -4.84
C HIS A 148 28.32 -14.29 -3.87
N SER A 149 28.51 -13.66 -2.72
CA SER A 149 27.39 -13.12 -1.97
C SER A 149 26.68 -12.16 -2.92
N GLU A 150 25.57 -12.59 -3.46
CA GLU A 150 24.59 -11.71 -4.05
C GLU A 150 24.11 -10.80 -2.90
N ASP A 151 24.78 -9.66 -2.74
CA ASP A 151 24.21 -8.54 -2.04
C ASP A 151 22.97 -8.14 -2.86
N GLU A 152 21.83 -8.75 -2.52
CA GLU A 152 20.53 -8.21 -2.91
C GLU A 152 20.48 -6.81 -2.30
N HIS A 153 20.88 -5.82 -3.09
CA HIS A 153 20.47 -4.44 -2.83
C HIS A 153 18.95 -4.45 -2.95
N SER A 154 18.26 -4.67 -1.82
CA SER A 154 16.84 -4.42 -1.73
C SER A 154 16.67 -2.92 -1.99
N GLU A 155 16.21 -2.57 -3.19
CA GLU A 155 15.81 -1.21 -3.46
C GLU A 155 14.79 -0.82 -2.39
N GLU A 156 15.16 0.13 -1.56
CA GLU A 156 14.32 0.64 -0.50
C GLU A 156 13.35 1.63 -1.15
N TYR A 157 12.07 1.29 -1.15
CA TYR A 157 11.02 2.10 -1.76
C TYR A 157 10.41 3.04 -0.72
N ASP A 158 10.04 4.23 -1.17
CA ASP A 158 9.26 5.16 -0.33
C ASP A 158 7.92 4.53 0.06
N GLU A 159 7.79 4.26 1.35
CA GLU A 159 6.64 3.61 1.94
C GLU A 159 5.43 4.55 2.13
N HIS A 160 5.61 5.87 1.91
CA HIS A 160 4.55 6.87 2.09
C HIS A 160 3.61 6.94 0.87
N ILE A 161 3.21 5.78 0.36
CA ILE A 161 2.42 5.61 -0.87
C ILE A 161 1.10 6.37 -0.89
N TRP A 162 0.51 6.63 0.27
CA TRP A 162 -0.76 7.37 0.39
C TRP A 162 -0.62 8.88 0.12
N THR A 163 0.59 9.41 0.07
CA THR A 163 0.86 10.84 -0.18
C THR A 163 0.66 11.22 -1.63
N SER A 164 0.79 10.28 -2.56
CA SER A 164 0.50 10.47 -3.97
C SER A 164 -1.02 10.38 -4.23
N PRO A 165 -1.68 11.43 -4.75
CA PRO A 165 -3.09 11.38 -5.07
C PRO A 165 -3.47 10.25 -6.03
N VAL A 166 -2.59 9.93 -6.99
CA VAL A 166 -2.81 8.85 -7.96
C VAL A 166 -2.82 7.49 -7.25
N GLN A 167 -1.83 7.24 -6.38
CA GLN A 167 -1.76 6.02 -5.60
C GLN A 167 -2.89 5.94 -4.58
N ALA A 168 -3.19 7.04 -3.87
CA ALA A 168 -4.29 7.10 -2.93
C ALA A 168 -5.63 6.68 -3.56
N ALA A 169 -5.91 7.08 -4.80
CA ALA A 169 -7.11 6.66 -5.51
C ALA A 169 -7.16 5.14 -5.75
N LEU A 170 -6.02 4.51 -6.06
CA LEU A 170 -5.90 3.04 -6.19
C LEU A 170 -6.13 2.34 -4.85
N LEU A 171 -5.54 2.86 -3.78
CA LEU A 171 -5.68 2.32 -2.42
C LEU A 171 -7.14 2.40 -1.94
N VAL A 172 -7.82 3.53 -2.16
CA VAL A 172 -9.25 3.68 -1.86
C VAL A 172 -10.10 2.65 -2.63
N GLN A 173 -9.79 2.42 -3.92
CA GLN A 173 -10.50 1.43 -4.72
C GLN A 173 -10.27 0.02 -4.18
N ALA A 174 -9.04 -0.36 -3.83
CA ALA A 174 -8.71 -1.66 -3.26
C ALA A 174 -9.45 -1.92 -1.94
N ILE A 175 -9.47 -0.94 -1.03
CA ILE A 175 -10.22 -1.01 0.24
C ILE A 175 -11.73 -1.19 -0.03
N SER A 176 -12.27 -0.42 -0.98
CA SER A 176 -13.68 -0.52 -1.37
C SER A 176 -14.04 -1.91 -1.91
N ASP A 177 -13.19 -2.47 -2.74
CA ASP A 177 -13.42 -3.79 -3.34
C ASP A 177 -13.45 -4.88 -2.28
N GLU A 178 -12.60 -4.81 -1.26
CA GLU A 178 -12.58 -5.76 -0.16
C GLU A 178 -13.80 -5.59 0.75
N ILE A 179 -14.15 -4.37 1.14
CA ILE A 179 -15.35 -4.10 1.95
C ILE A 179 -16.61 -4.58 1.21
N CYS A 180 -16.69 -4.37 -0.11
CA CYS A 180 -17.80 -4.88 -0.93
C CYS A 180 -17.92 -6.40 -0.94
N LYS A 181 -16.82 -7.15 -0.79
CA LYS A 181 -16.85 -8.63 -0.67
C LYS A 181 -17.37 -9.05 0.70
N LEU A 182 -16.95 -8.36 1.74
CA LEU A 182 -17.29 -8.69 3.12
C LEU A 182 -18.74 -8.30 3.47
N VAL A 183 -19.26 -7.22 2.88
CA VAL A 183 -20.61 -6.69 3.13
C VAL A 183 -21.33 -6.42 1.79
N PRO A 184 -21.67 -7.46 1.04
CA PRO A 184 -22.22 -7.34 -0.33
C PRO A 184 -23.59 -6.64 -0.37
N GLU A 185 -24.35 -6.63 0.72
CA GLU A 185 -25.66 -5.96 0.83
C GLU A 185 -25.56 -4.44 0.70
N HIS A 186 -24.42 -3.82 1.05
CA HIS A 186 -24.15 -2.38 0.94
C HIS A 186 -23.25 -2.01 -0.26
N LYS A 187 -22.95 -2.97 -1.15
CA LYS A 187 -22.00 -2.77 -2.26
C LYS A 187 -22.28 -1.52 -3.10
N ALA A 188 -23.54 -1.25 -3.43
CA ALA A 188 -23.89 -0.10 -4.25
C ALA A 188 -23.59 1.23 -3.54
N GLU A 189 -23.82 1.30 -2.23
CA GLU A 189 -23.53 2.45 -1.39
C GLU A 189 -22.02 2.68 -1.31
N PHE A 190 -21.23 1.64 -1.00
CA PHE A 190 -19.78 1.71 -0.95
C PHE A 190 -19.18 2.17 -2.27
N GLN A 191 -19.63 1.61 -3.40
CA GLN A 191 -19.14 2.02 -4.72
C GLN A 191 -19.47 3.49 -5.06
N ASN A 192 -20.63 4.00 -4.63
CA ASN A 192 -20.98 5.40 -4.82
C ASN A 192 -20.10 6.32 -3.96
N ASN A 193 -19.90 5.96 -2.69
CA ASN A 193 -19.02 6.68 -1.78
C ASN A 193 -17.58 6.71 -2.31
N THR A 194 -17.08 5.56 -2.76
CA THR A 194 -15.74 5.40 -3.36
C THR A 194 -15.55 6.34 -4.54
N LYS A 195 -16.47 6.31 -5.51
CA LYS A 195 -16.42 7.20 -6.68
C LYS A 195 -16.43 8.68 -6.28
N ALA A 196 -17.26 9.05 -5.31
CA ALA A 196 -17.33 10.43 -4.83
C ALA A 196 -16.03 10.86 -4.15
N TYR A 197 -15.38 9.96 -3.41
CA TYR A 197 -14.13 10.26 -2.71
C TYR A 197 -12.95 10.32 -3.69
N ILE A 198 -12.81 9.34 -4.60
CA ILE A 198 -11.78 9.33 -5.66
C ILE A 198 -11.85 10.60 -6.49
N LYS A 199 -13.07 11.06 -6.85
CA LYS A 199 -13.24 12.32 -7.60
C LYS A 199 -12.68 13.55 -6.85
N LYS A 200 -12.71 13.55 -5.50
CA LYS A 200 -12.08 14.62 -4.72
C LYS A 200 -10.55 14.52 -4.78
N ILE A 201 -10.00 13.31 -4.72
CA ILE A 201 -8.56 13.06 -4.85
C ILE A 201 -8.06 13.49 -6.24
N GLU A 202 -8.76 13.08 -7.31
CA GLU A 202 -8.43 13.48 -8.69
C GLU A 202 -8.45 15.01 -8.89
N LYS A 203 -9.36 15.68 -8.20
CA LYS A 203 -9.40 17.15 -8.23
C LYS A 203 -8.14 17.74 -7.57
N ILE A 204 -7.69 17.19 -6.45
CA ILE A 204 -6.46 17.61 -5.78
C ILE A 204 -5.26 17.38 -6.71
N ASP A 205 -5.14 16.21 -7.34
CA ASP A 205 -4.07 15.92 -8.30
C ASP A 205 -4.03 16.95 -9.43
N LYS A 206 -5.20 17.25 -10.00
CA LYS A 206 -5.29 18.26 -11.05
C LYS A 206 -4.83 19.65 -10.58
N GLU A 207 -5.30 20.08 -9.40
CA GLU A 207 -4.92 21.38 -8.83
C GLU A 207 -3.41 21.43 -8.55
N PHE A 208 -2.81 20.36 -8.06
CA PHE A 208 -1.36 20.25 -7.88
C PHE A 208 -0.60 20.41 -9.20
N ARG A 209 -1.02 19.67 -10.25
CA ARG A 209 -0.39 19.74 -11.58
C ARG A 209 -0.49 21.15 -12.18
N GLU A 210 -1.61 21.85 -11.98
CA GLU A 210 -1.79 23.23 -12.43
C GLU A 210 -0.82 24.17 -11.70
N VAL A 211 -0.64 24.01 -10.40
CA VAL A 211 0.33 24.82 -9.61
C VAL A 211 1.74 24.57 -10.09
N VAL A 212 2.16 23.30 -10.22
CA VAL A 212 3.51 22.93 -10.67
C VAL A 212 3.77 23.42 -12.11
N ALA A 213 2.79 23.30 -13.00
CA ALA A 213 2.92 23.79 -14.39
C ALA A 213 3.13 25.31 -14.45
N GLY A 214 2.52 26.06 -13.53
CA GLY A 214 2.68 27.54 -13.43
C GLY A 214 3.88 28.01 -12.63
N ALA A 215 4.58 27.13 -11.92
CA ALA A 215 5.71 27.47 -11.08
C ALA A 215 6.95 27.84 -11.90
N LYS A 216 7.64 28.90 -11.48
CA LYS A 216 8.93 29.33 -12.09
C LYS A 216 10.09 28.44 -11.65
N HIS A 217 10.00 27.91 -10.45
CA HIS A 217 10.95 26.98 -9.85
C HIS A 217 10.17 25.72 -9.49
N LYS A 218 10.71 24.57 -9.87
CA LYS A 218 10.08 23.27 -9.63
C LYS A 218 10.77 22.48 -8.51
N GLU A 219 11.63 23.17 -7.79
CA GLU A 219 12.35 22.63 -6.64
C GLU A 219 11.57 22.96 -5.37
N ILE A 220 11.42 21.97 -4.49
CA ILE A 220 10.84 22.13 -3.16
C ILE A 220 11.99 21.94 -2.16
N ILE A 221 12.12 22.86 -1.23
CA ILE A 221 13.10 22.78 -0.12
C ILE A 221 12.29 22.46 1.14
N PHE A 222 12.63 21.37 1.84
CA PHE A 222 12.07 20.97 3.13
C PHE A 222 13.13 20.84 4.18
#